data_1a48732b63a3092cd8eb62f36b1e5388
#
_entry.id   1a48732b63a3092cd8eb62f36b1e5388
#
_cell.length_a   1.000
_cell.length_b   1.000
_cell.length_c   1.000
_cell.angle_alpha   90.00
_cell.angle_beta   90.00
_cell.angle_gamma   90.00
#
_symmetry.space_group_name_H-M   'P 1'
#
loop_
_entity.id
_entity.type
_entity.pdbx_description
1 polymer ?
#
loop_
_entity_poly.entity_id
_entity_poly.type
_entity_poly.pdbx_seq_one_letter_code
_entity_poly.pdbx_strand_id
1 'polypeptide(L)'
;PEIEGTTNWRTKAGLAGWLAESLTDHLGLDVASWAPGRQRTGYLTQPDLATKEREADSAYYFMTCALDGLTYGLRVRRPADNPEGASSLDRLLGALSDDEQLTSTLEALLLAGTLELTWYSEVAGPEARERVRGDGNSLIVQHGTVTDADTPEALLERLQRAPADQGLWLTIETGLDAQDALDAGQPLAQTILETMIALGPFFAACVG
;
A
#
# COMPACT_ATOMS: atom_id res chain seq x y z
N PRO A 1 21.34 22.57 9.38
CA PRO A 1 20.98 21.41 8.51
C PRO A 1 20.70 20.14 9.33
N GLU A 2 21.50 19.82 10.36
CA GLU A 2 21.31 18.64 11.23
C GLU A 2 20.10 18.77 12.15
N ILE A 3 19.77 19.97 12.57
CA ILE A 3 18.62 20.24 13.43
C ILE A 3 17.30 19.99 12.67
N GLU A 4 17.19 20.39 11.42
CA GLU A 4 16.03 20.11 10.57
C GLU A 4 15.81 18.60 10.38
N GLY A 5 16.88 17.85 10.10
CA GLY A 5 16.79 16.40 9.97
C GLY A 5 16.28 15.70 11.24
N THR A 6 16.68 16.17 12.40
CA THR A 6 16.28 15.60 13.69
C THR A 6 14.83 15.92 14.04
N THR A 7 14.36 17.13 13.74
CA THR A 7 12.97 17.55 13.97
C THR A 7 12.02 16.78 13.07
N ASN A 8 12.35 16.66 11.79
CA ASN A 8 11.56 15.90 10.83
C ASN A 8 11.43 14.42 11.21
N TRP A 9 12.48 13.81 11.75
CA TRP A 9 12.43 12.43 12.21
C TRP A 9 11.48 12.24 13.40
N ARG A 10 11.54 13.13 14.41
CA ARG A 10 10.64 13.08 15.57
C ARG A 10 9.18 13.29 15.18
N THR A 11 8.91 14.21 14.27
CA THR A 11 7.56 14.46 13.77
C THR A 11 7.01 13.23 13.03
N LYS A 12 7.82 12.60 12.19
CA LYS A 12 7.43 11.36 11.50
C LYS A 12 7.17 10.21 12.48
N ALA A 13 8.02 10.04 13.48
CA ALA A 13 7.84 9.00 14.49
C ALA A 13 6.58 9.25 15.33
N GLY A 14 6.29 10.50 15.68
CA GLY A 14 5.07 10.89 16.37
C GLY A 14 3.82 10.61 15.54
N LEU A 15 3.83 10.99 14.26
CA LEU A 15 2.71 10.71 13.34
C LEU A 15 2.52 9.20 13.15
N ALA A 16 3.59 8.44 12.94
CA ALA A 16 3.51 6.99 12.78
C ALA A 16 2.98 6.29 14.05
N GLY A 17 3.40 6.73 15.23
CA GLY A 17 2.87 6.23 16.49
C GLY A 17 1.38 6.50 16.65
N TRP A 18 0.95 7.73 16.40
CA TRP A 18 -0.47 8.11 16.45
C TRP A 18 -1.32 7.34 15.43
N LEU A 19 -0.82 7.15 14.20
CA LEU A 19 -1.51 6.34 13.18
C LEU A 19 -1.63 4.88 13.64
N ALA A 20 -0.58 4.30 14.22
CA ALA A 20 -0.60 2.92 14.72
C ALA A 20 -1.68 2.73 15.81
N GLU A 21 -1.72 3.61 16.81
CA GLU A 21 -2.73 3.59 17.87
C GLU A 21 -4.13 3.75 17.29
N SER A 22 -4.34 4.74 16.41
CA SER A 22 -5.64 4.98 15.78
C SER A 22 -6.11 3.82 14.91
N LEU A 23 -5.22 3.18 14.15
CA LEU A 23 -5.55 2.01 13.34
C LEU A 23 -5.89 0.80 14.21
N THR A 24 -5.16 0.58 15.31
CA THR A 24 -5.47 -0.48 16.29
C THR A 24 -6.90 -0.32 16.82
N ASP A 25 -7.26 0.89 17.22
CA ASP A 25 -8.59 1.18 17.74
C ASP A 25 -9.71 0.99 16.71
N HIS A 26 -9.46 1.35 15.43
CA HIS A 26 -10.47 1.26 14.38
C HIS A 26 -10.60 -0.13 13.77
N LEU A 27 -9.49 -0.83 13.60
CA LEU A 27 -9.48 -2.14 12.91
C LEU A 27 -9.66 -3.31 13.88
N GLY A 28 -9.43 -3.11 15.18
CA GLY A 28 -9.40 -4.20 16.15
C GLY A 28 -8.23 -5.17 15.94
N LEU A 29 -7.20 -4.73 15.24
CA LEU A 29 -5.97 -5.47 14.97
C LEU A 29 -4.79 -4.70 15.57
N ASP A 30 -3.88 -5.40 16.24
CA ASP A 30 -2.67 -4.76 16.74
C ASP A 30 -1.83 -4.24 15.57
N VAL A 31 -1.59 -2.93 15.55
CA VAL A 31 -0.74 -2.26 14.56
C VAL A 31 0.40 -1.56 15.28
N ALA A 32 1.62 -1.82 14.87
CA ALA A 32 2.81 -1.18 15.37
C ALA A 32 3.48 -0.32 14.30
N SER A 33 4.00 0.82 14.71
CA SER A 33 4.85 1.62 13.85
C SER A 33 6.26 1.06 13.81
N TRP A 34 6.80 0.90 12.60
CA TRP A 34 8.16 0.50 12.38
C TRP A 34 8.82 1.47 11.41
N ALA A 35 9.88 2.12 11.85
CA ALA A 35 10.66 3.03 11.02
C ALA A 35 12.13 2.60 11.11
N PRO A 36 12.66 1.92 10.10
CA PRO A 36 14.07 1.58 10.09
C PRO A 36 14.90 2.83 9.86
N GLY A 37 15.36 3.42 10.95
CA GLY A 37 16.38 4.48 10.95
C GLY A 37 15.96 5.79 10.27
N ARG A 38 16.89 6.38 9.49
CA ARG A 38 16.72 7.68 8.81
C ARG A 38 15.99 7.59 7.46
N GLN A 39 15.23 6.54 7.21
CA GLN A 39 14.54 6.37 5.94
C GLN A 39 13.41 7.40 5.76
N ARG A 40 13.11 7.71 4.49
CA ARG A 40 12.02 8.63 4.11
C ARG A 40 10.65 8.00 4.32
N THR A 41 10.58 6.67 4.43
CA THR A 41 9.35 5.88 4.56
C THR A 41 9.14 5.45 6.00
N GLY A 42 7.96 5.67 6.53
CA GLY A 42 7.45 5.06 7.76
C GLY A 42 6.57 3.87 7.41
N TYR A 43 6.62 2.80 8.20
CA TYR A 43 5.85 1.58 8.02
C TYR A 43 5.00 1.27 9.24
N LEU A 44 3.81 0.69 9.02
CA LEU A 44 2.89 0.25 10.06
C LEU A 44 2.40 -1.15 9.68
N THR A 45 2.61 -2.11 10.59
CA THR A 45 2.23 -3.51 10.38
C THR A 45 1.93 -4.18 11.73
N GLN A 46 1.58 -5.46 11.72
CA GLN A 46 1.44 -6.20 12.97
C GLN A 46 2.77 -6.27 13.73
N PRO A 47 2.77 -6.23 15.08
CA PRO A 47 4.00 -6.18 15.89
C PRO A 47 4.98 -7.33 15.63
N ASP A 48 4.48 -8.52 15.39
CA ASP A 48 5.28 -9.72 15.10
C ASP A 48 5.87 -9.74 13.68
N LEU A 49 5.31 -8.94 12.77
CA LEU A 49 5.81 -8.73 11.41
C LEU A 49 6.76 -7.53 11.32
N ALA A 50 6.81 -6.68 12.35
CA ALA A 50 7.64 -5.48 12.41
C ALA A 50 9.14 -5.79 12.62
N THR A 51 9.67 -6.82 11.97
CA THR A 51 11.08 -7.21 12.04
C THR A 51 11.71 -7.17 10.65
N LYS A 52 13.01 -6.84 10.58
CA LYS A 52 13.73 -6.81 9.29
C LYS A 52 13.69 -8.13 8.54
N GLU A 53 13.63 -9.25 9.26
CA GLU A 53 13.64 -10.59 8.68
C GLU A 53 12.31 -10.92 7.99
N ARG A 54 11.22 -10.28 8.43
CA ARG A 54 9.87 -10.47 7.88
C ARG A 54 9.39 -9.35 6.96
N GLU A 55 10.19 -8.28 6.78
CA GLU A 55 9.89 -7.21 5.82
C GLU A 55 9.63 -7.76 4.41
N ALA A 56 10.27 -8.88 4.10
CA ALA A 56 10.18 -9.53 2.81
C ALA A 56 8.81 -10.18 2.51
N ASP A 57 8.04 -10.55 3.54
CA ASP A 57 6.81 -11.36 3.41
C ASP A 57 5.58 -10.69 4.06
N SER A 58 5.63 -9.42 4.33
CA SER A 58 4.57 -8.75 5.09
C SER A 58 3.74 -7.80 4.27
N ALA A 59 2.47 -7.67 4.69
CA ALA A 59 1.65 -6.53 4.36
C ALA A 59 1.94 -5.39 5.33
N TYR A 60 2.03 -4.17 4.84
CA TYR A 60 2.21 -3.01 5.69
C TYR A 60 1.62 -1.75 5.06
N TYR A 61 1.09 -0.90 5.91
CA TYR A 61 0.85 0.48 5.52
C TYR A 61 2.17 1.22 5.45
N PHE A 62 2.28 2.12 4.52
CA PHE A 62 3.46 2.96 4.36
C PHE A 62 3.09 4.42 4.17
N MET A 63 4.03 5.28 4.52
CA MET A 63 3.98 6.70 4.27
C MET A 63 5.38 7.16 3.87
N THR A 64 5.53 7.64 2.66
CA THR A 64 6.81 8.11 2.10
C THR A 64 6.75 9.61 1.85
N CYS A 65 7.64 10.36 2.48
CA CYS A 65 7.82 11.78 2.21
C CYS A 65 9.03 11.96 1.30
N ALA A 66 8.82 12.51 0.13
CA ALA A 66 9.86 12.86 -0.83
C ALA A 66 9.89 14.38 -1.09
N LEU A 67 10.82 14.85 -1.90
CA LEU A 67 10.90 16.28 -2.23
C LEU A 67 9.75 16.74 -3.13
N ASP A 68 9.21 15.84 -3.91
CA ASP A 68 8.12 16.03 -4.86
C ASP A 68 6.74 15.77 -4.27
N GLY A 69 6.65 15.22 -3.04
CA GLY A 69 5.38 15.02 -2.37
C GLY A 69 5.33 13.96 -1.30
N LEU A 70 4.11 13.55 -1.00
CA LEU A 70 3.76 12.52 -0.02
C LEU A 70 3.01 11.41 -0.73
N THR A 71 3.43 10.16 -0.52
CA THR A 71 2.72 8.95 -0.98
C THR A 71 2.45 8.05 0.21
N TYR A 72 1.23 7.50 0.31
CA TYR A 72 0.84 6.62 1.40
C TYR A 72 -0.20 5.61 0.93
N GLY A 73 -0.29 4.48 1.63
CA GLY A 73 -1.20 3.39 1.27
C GLY A 73 -0.83 2.07 1.91
N LEU A 74 -1.25 0.99 1.26
CA LEU A 74 -0.99 -0.40 1.63
C LEU A 74 -0.04 -1.03 0.61
N ARG A 75 1.00 -1.70 1.09
CA ARG A 75 1.93 -2.49 0.27
C ARG A 75 1.96 -3.93 0.71
N VAL A 76 1.93 -4.83 -0.27
CA VAL A 76 1.90 -6.27 -0.06
C VAL A 76 2.91 -6.94 -0.98
N ARG A 77 3.53 -8.01 -0.53
CA ARG A 77 4.55 -8.72 -1.29
C ARG A 77 4.32 -10.22 -1.30
N ARG A 78 4.67 -10.84 -2.43
CA ARG A 78 4.97 -12.25 -2.56
C ARG A 78 6.46 -12.38 -2.91
N PRO A 79 7.33 -12.89 -2.02
CA PRO A 79 8.75 -13.05 -2.33
C PRO A 79 8.99 -14.16 -3.34
N ALA A 80 10.01 -14.00 -4.20
CA ALA A 80 10.35 -14.98 -5.22
C ALA A 80 10.89 -16.31 -4.64
N ASP A 81 11.45 -16.27 -3.45
CA ASP A 81 12.07 -17.40 -2.75
C ASP A 81 11.13 -18.14 -1.80
N ASN A 82 9.85 -17.77 -1.77
CA ASN A 82 8.81 -18.45 -0.96
C ASN A 82 7.65 -18.97 -1.85
N PRO A 83 7.90 -19.93 -2.75
CA PRO A 83 6.88 -20.40 -3.68
C PRO A 83 5.82 -21.31 -3.05
N GLU A 84 6.06 -21.86 -1.83
CA GLU A 84 5.17 -22.83 -1.18
C GLU A 84 4.39 -22.26 0.01
N GLY A 85 4.70 -21.05 0.44
CA GLY A 85 4.01 -20.38 1.54
C GLY A 85 2.86 -19.51 1.02
N ALA A 86 1.73 -19.50 1.72
CA ALA A 86 0.71 -18.48 1.50
C ALA A 86 1.28 -17.12 1.93
N SER A 87 1.84 -16.40 0.97
CA SER A 87 2.33 -15.03 1.22
C SER A 87 1.16 -14.10 1.57
N SER A 88 1.48 -12.93 2.12
CA SER A 88 0.46 -11.91 2.37
C SER A 88 -0.28 -11.53 1.08
N LEU A 89 0.41 -11.51 -0.05
CA LEU A 89 -0.22 -11.25 -1.34
C LEU A 89 -1.13 -12.40 -1.79
N ASP A 90 -0.72 -13.66 -1.61
CA ASP A 90 -1.56 -14.82 -1.99
C ASP A 90 -2.84 -14.86 -1.13
N ARG A 91 -2.75 -14.53 0.16
CA ARG A 91 -3.94 -14.40 1.02
C ARG A 91 -4.87 -13.29 0.53
N LEU A 92 -4.33 -12.12 0.19
CA LEU A 92 -5.12 -11.02 -0.37
C LEU A 92 -5.81 -11.42 -1.68
N LEU A 93 -5.08 -12.04 -2.61
CA LEU A 93 -5.65 -12.47 -3.90
C LEU A 93 -6.71 -13.57 -3.72
N GLY A 94 -6.50 -14.48 -2.78
CA GLY A 94 -7.50 -15.48 -2.39
C GLY A 94 -8.75 -14.81 -1.83
N ALA A 95 -8.61 -13.91 -0.86
CA ALA A 95 -9.74 -13.18 -0.28
C ALA A 95 -10.51 -12.36 -1.33
N LEU A 96 -9.82 -11.69 -2.26
CA LEU A 96 -10.44 -10.96 -3.37
C LEU A 96 -11.20 -11.90 -4.33
N SER A 97 -10.78 -13.17 -4.47
CA SER A 97 -11.49 -14.15 -5.28
C SER A 97 -12.71 -14.71 -4.60
N ASP A 98 -12.67 -14.87 -3.29
CA ASP A 98 -13.68 -15.55 -2.50
C ASP A 98 -14.74 -14.59 -1.91
N ASP A 99 -14.41 -13.30 -1.80
CA ASP A 99 -15.27 -12.25 -1.22
C ASP A 99 -15.59 -11.16 -2.25
N GLU A 100 -16.79 -11.27 -2.86
CA GLU A 100 -17.31 -10.32 -3.83
C GLU A 100 -17.44 -8.89 -3.24
N GLN A 101 -17.72 -8.77 -1.95
CA GLN A 101 -17.81 -7.45 -1.30
C GLN A 101 -16.45 -6.79 -1.19
N LEU A 102 -15.40 -7.56 -0.88
CA LEU A 102 -14.04 -7.04 -0.82
C LEU A 102 -13.58 -6.55 -2.21
N THR A 103 -13.87 -7.33 -3.26
CA THR A 103 -13.58 -6.98 -4.65
C THR A 103 -14.35 -5.74 -5.10
N SER A 104 -15.63 -5.65 -4.83
CA SER A 104 -16.46 -4.47 -5.13
C SER A 104 -15.98 -3.23 -4.36
N THR A 105 -15.48 -3.40 -3.15
CA THR A 105 -14.89 -2.30 -2.37
C THR A 105 -13.61 -1.78 -3.03
N LEU A 106 -12.72 -2.68 -3.48
CA LEU A 106 -11.51 -2.28 -4.20
C LEU A 106 -11.86 -1.52 -5.48
N GLU A 107 -12.78 -2.06 -6.27
CA GLU A 107 -13.27 -1.43 -7.49
C GLU A 107 -13.80 -0.02 -7.23
N ALA A 108 -14.66 0.15 -6.24
CA ALA A 108 -15.24 1.44 -5.88
C ALA A 108 -14.16 2.46 -5.48
N LEU A 109 -13.15 2.03 -4.70
CA LEU A 109 -12.04 2.89 -4.30
C LEU A 109 -11.17 3.30 -5.49
N LEU A 110 -10.91 2.39 -6.42
CA LEU A 110 -10.15 2.69 -7.63
C LEU A 110 -10.96 3.59 -8.57
N LEU A 111 -12.25 3.27 -8.84
CA LEU A 111 -13.12 4.05 -9.71
C LEU A 111 -13.31 5.50 -9.23
N ALA A 112 -13.33 5.70 -7.90
CA ALA A 112 -13.38 7.05 -7.33
C ALA A 112 -12.16 7.91 -7.70
N GLY A 113 -11.10 7.31 -8.26
CA GLY A 113 -9.87 8.00 -8.67
C GLY A 113 -9.02 8.51 -7.51
N THR A 114 -9.38 8.16 -6.27
CA THR A 114 -8.66 8.57 -5.06
C THR A 114 -7.49 7.66 -4.75
N LEU A 115 -7.53 6.42 -5.23
CA LEU A 115 -6.49 5.42 -5.06
C LEU A 115 -6.02 4.89 -6.41
N GLU A 116 -4.80 4.44 -6.43
CA GLU A 116 -4.14 3.80 -7.55
C GLU A 116 -3.61 2.44 -7.10
N LEU A 117 -3.78 1.41 -7.92
CA LEU A 117 -3.19 0.10 -7.73
C LEU A 117 -1.97 -0.02 -8.63
N THR A 118 -0.83 -0.37 -8.07
CA THR A 118 0.40 -0.58 -8.84
C THR A 118 1.01 -1.93 -8.51
N TRP A 119 1.60 -2.60 -9.49
CA TRP A 119 2.36 -3.82 -9.26
C TRP A 119 3.53 -3.95 -10.21
N TYR A 120 4.51 -4.74 -9.81
CA TYR A 120 5.64 -5.15 -10.64
C TYR A 120 6.26 -6.44 -10.11
N SER A 121 6.83 -7.26 -11.00
CA SER A 121 7.62 -8.41 -10.57
C SER A 121 9.01 -7.97 -10.11
N GLU A 122 9.59 -8.70 -9.14
CA GLU A 122 10.95 -8.40 -8.65
C GLU A 122 12.00 -8.59 -9.73
N VAL A 123 11.78 -9.53 -10.65
CA VAL A 123 12.68 -9.80 -11.77
C VAL A 123 12.67 -8.65 -12.79
N ALA A 124 11.48 -8.13 -13.11
CA ALA A 124 11.36 -7.02 -14.05
C ALA A 124 11.74 -5.67 -13.43
N GLY A 125 11.61 -5.57 -12.12
CA GLY A 125 11.91 -4.36 -11.35
C GLY A 125 10.86 -3.25 -11.48
N PRO A 126 11.03 -2.16 -10.71
CA PRO A 126 10.04 -1.07 -10.64
C PRO A 126 9.85 -0.29 -11.94
N GLU A 127 10.78 -0.38 -12.89
CA GLU A 127 10.66 0.25 -14.22
C GLU A 127 9.57 -0.38 -15.08
N ALA A 128 9.27 -1.68 -14.85
CA ALA A 128 8.19 -2.42 -15.50
C ALA A 128 6.87 -2.37 -14.72
N ARG A 129 6.66 -1.33 -13.92
CA ARG A 129 5.46 -1.15 -13.11
C ARG A 129 4.23 -1.00 -13.99
N GLU A 130 3.22 -1.79 -13.67
CA GLU A 130 1.88 -1.62 -14.17
C GLU A 130 1.06 -0.81 -13.17
N ARG A 131 0.11 -0.03 -13.66
CA ARG A 131 -0.64 0.92 -12.87
C ARG A 131 -2.11 0.90 -13.27
N VAL A 132 -3.01 0.83 -12.29
CA VAL A 132 -4.45 0.90 -12.49
C VAL A 132 -5.02 2.07 -11.71
N ARG A 133 -5.82 2.87 -12.37
CA ARG A 133 -6.60 3.95 -11.77
C ARG A 133 -7.99 4.03 -12.41
N GLY A 134 -8.94 4.57 -11.69
CA GLY A 134 -10.25 4.88 -12.26
C GLY A 134 -10.29 6.28 -12.84
N ASP A 135 -11.21 6.48 -13.77
CA ASP A 135 -11.60 7.79 -14.31
C ASP A 135 -13.04 8.18 -13.93
N GLY A 136 -13.62 7.48 -12.96
CA GLY A 136 -15.01 7.62 -12.52
C GLY A 136 -15.98 6.66 -13.20
N ASN A 137 -15.62 6.09 -14.35
CA ASN A 137 -16.48 5.19 -15.13
C ASN A 137 -15.83 3.85 -15.45
N SER A 138 -14.50 3.82 -15.57
CA SER A 138 -13.73 2.67 -16.03
C SER A 138 -12.43 2.55 -15.25
N LEU A 139 -11.90 1.33 -15.18
CA LEU A 139 -10.52 1.09 -14.77
C LEU A 139 -9.59 1.24 -15.98
N ILE A 140 -8.56 2.02 -15.80
CA ILE A 140 -7.54 2.28 -16.82
C ILE A 140 -6.25 1.63 -16.38
N VAL A 141 -5.78 0.65 -17.15
CA VAL A 141 -4.49 -0.03 -16.93
C VAL A 141 -3.43 0.62 -17.80
N GLN A 142 -2.34 1.01 -17.20
CA GLN A 142 -1.20 1.62 -17.88
C GLN A 142 0.02 0.67 -17.80
N HIS A 143 0.53 0.29 -18.97
CA HIS A 143 1.77 -0.47 -19.16
C HIS A 143 2.79 0.40 -19.89
N GLY A 144 3.67 1.04 -19.15
CA GLY A 144 4.59 2.02 -19.76
C GLY A 144 3.82 3.14 -20.47
N THR A 145 3.85 3.16 -21.81
CA THR A 145 3.13 4.16 -22.64
C THR A 145 1.78 3.65 -23.17
N VAL A 146 1.45 2.38 -22.98
CA VAL A 146 0.18 1.78 -23.45
C VAL A 146 -0.87 1.92 -22.36
N THR A 147 -2.08 2.29 -22.77
CA THR A 147 -3.23 2.45 -21.88
C THR A 147 -4.40 1.63 -22.41
N ASP A 148 -4.88 0.68 -21.61
CA ASP A 148 -6.01 -0.17 -21.91
C ASP A 148 -7.12 0.01 -20.87
N ALA A 149 -8.38 -0.14 -21.27
CA ALA A 149 -9.49 -0.28 -20.32
C ALA A 149 -9.56 -1.74 -19.86
N ASP A 150 -9.78 -1.95 -18.57
CA ASP A 150 -9.86 -3.29 -17.99
C ASP A 150 -11.06 -3.41 -17.03
N THR A 151 -11.44 -4.65 -16.70
CA THR A 151 -12.42 -4.94 -15.67
C THR A 151 -11.73 -5.41 -14.40
N PRO A 152 -12.38 -5.32 -13.23
CA PRO A 152 -11.80 -5.81 -11.97
C PRO A 152 -11.45 -7.30 -12.03
N GLU A 153 -12.29 -8.11 -12.68
CA GLU A 153 -12.05 -9.54 -12.86
C GLU A 153 -10.82 -9.82 -13.71
N ALA A 154 -10.67 -9.12 -14.82
CA ALA A 154 -9.49 -9.25 -15.71
C ALA A 154 -8.20 -8.80 -14.99
N LEU A 155 -8.28 -7.75 -14.18
CA LEU A 155 -7.18 -7.31 -13.32
C LEU A 155 -6.78 -8.39 -12.31
N LEU A 156 -7.76 -8.97 -11.60
CA LEU A 156 -7.53 -10.03 -10.62
C LEU A 156 -6.91 -11.27 -11.28
N GLU A 157 -7.46 -11.72 -12.43
CA GLU A 157 -6.89 -12.82 -13.20
C GLU A 157 -5.43 -12.56 -13.59
N ARG A 158 -5.11 -11.33 -13.98
CA ARG A 158 -3.75 -10.92 -14.35
C ARG A 158 -2.78 -11.03 -13.17
N LEU A 159 -3.17 -10.55 -12.00
CA LEU A 159 -2.38 -10.64 -10.78
C LEU A 159 -2.17 -12.09 -10.32
N GLN A 160 -3.19 -12.93 -10.45
CA GLN A 160 -3.12 -14.36 -10.12
C GLN A 160 -2.21 -15.15 -11.08
N ARG A 161 -2.16 -14.75 -12.35
CA ARG A 161 -1.30 -15.40 -13.37
C ARG A 161 0.18 -15.00 -13.26
N ALA A 162 0.52 -14.01 -12.46
CA ALA A 162 1.91 -13.61 -12.28
C ALA A 162 2.74 -14.79 -11.73
N PRO A 163 3.85 -15.17 -12.38
CA PRO A 163 4.65 -16.33 -11.98
C PRO A 163 5.11 -16.24 -10.52
N ALA A 164 4.93 -17.32 -9.77
CA ALA A 164 5.26 -17.36 -8.34
C ALA A 164 6.76 -17.18 -8.07
N ASP A 165 7.59 -17.68 -8.97
CA ASP A 165 9.06 -17.65 -8.89
C ASP A 165 9.67 -16.27 -9.20
N GLN A 166 8.87 -15.32 -9.67
CA GLN A 166 9.36 -13.97 -9.99
C GLN A 166 9.23 -12.97 -8.83
N GLY A 167 8.51 -13.36 -7.77
CA GLY A 167 8.12 -12.40 -6.74
C GLY A 167 7.19 -11.30 -7.30
N LEU A 168 6.37 -10.73 -6.45
CA LEU A 168 5.44 -9.69 -6.88
C LEU A 168 5.26 -8.64 -5.78
N TRP A 169 5.41 -7.38 -6.13
CA TRP A 169 5.00 -6.26 -5.31
C TRP A 169 3.67 -5.71 -5.79
N LEU A 170 2.73 -5.54 -4.85
CA LEU A 170 1.46 -4.87 -5.06
C LEU A 170 1.36 -3.69 -4.10
N THR A 171 0.90 -2.56 -4.59
CA THR A 171 0.70 -1.36 -3.77
C THR A 171 -0.64 -0.74 -4.12
N ILE A 172 -1.47 -0.45 -3.12
CA ILE A 172 -2.68 0.37 -3.23
C ILE A 172 -2.33 1.69 -2.56
N GLU A 173 -2.23 2.76 -3.33
CA GLU A 173 -1.66 4.01 -2.87
C GLU A 173 -2.39 5.24 -3.38
N THR A 174 -2.18 6.34 -2.68
CA THR A 174 -2.51 7.69 -3.15
C THR A 174 -1.34 8.61 -2.81
N GLY A 175 -1.36 9.80 -3.39
CA GLY A 175 -0.32 10.77 -3.14
C GLY A 175 -0.82 12.20 -3.30
N LEU A 176 -0.07 13.11 -2.70
CA LEU A 176 -0.20 14.55 -2.84
C LEU A 176 1.13 15.10 -3.31
N ASP A 177 1.11 16.07 -4.20
CA ASP A 177 2.33 16.80 -4.47
C ASP A 177 2.80 17.61 -3.25
N ALA A 178 4.01 18.14 -3.31
CA ALA A 178 4.60 18.83 -2.17
C ALA A 178 3.81 20.07 -1.75
N GLN A 179 3.20 20.79 -2.70
CA GLN A 179 2.43 21.99 -2.42
C GLN A 179 1.09 21.63 -1.78
N ASP A 180 0.37 20.66 -2.35
CA ASP A 180 -0.91 20.17 -1.83
C ASP A 180 -0.73 19.59 -0.41
N ALA A 181 0.36 18.86 -0.16
CA ALA A 181 0.66 18.31 1.16
C ALA A 181 0.94 19.41 2.20
N LEU A 182 1.59 20.51 1.81
CA LEU A 182 1.82 21.65 2.68
C LEU A 182 0.53 22.43 2.96
N ASP A 183 -0.29 22.64 1.95
CA ASP A 183 -1.54 23.39 2.03
C ASP A 183 -2.60 22.64 2.84
N ALA A 184 -2.59 21.30 2.80
CA ALA A 184 -3.47 20.46 3.60
C ALA A 184 -3.24 20.61 5.12
N GLY A 185 -2.02 20.91 5.56
CA GLY A 185 -1.72 21.21 6.97
C GLY A 185 -2.14 20.11 7.95
N GLN A 186 -2.76 20.51 9.09
CA GLN A 186 -3.21 19.54 10.11
C GLN A 186 -4.23 18.50 9.62
N PRO A 187 -5.22 18.82 8.76
CA PRO A 187 -6.15 17.83 8.21
C PRO A 187 -5.48 16.67 7.49
N LEU A 188 -4.25 16.84 6.98
CA LEU A 188 -3.53 15.79 6.27
C LEU A 188 -3.38 14.50 7.07
N ALA A 189 -3.07 14.60 8.36
CA ALA A 189 -2.93 13.41 9.22
C ALA A 189 -4.24 12.62 9.29
N GLN A 190 -5.38 13.32 9.38
CA GLN A 190 -6.70 12.70 9.39
C GLN A 190 -7.02 12.06 8.03
N THR A 191 -6.70 12.70 6.92
CA THR A 191 -6.88 12.16 5.55
C THR A 191 -6.06 10.88 5.35
N ILE A 192 -4.82 10.85 5.83
CA ILE A 192 -3.97 9.64 5.81
C ILE A 192 -4.63 8.51 6.61
N LEU A 193 -5.09 8.80 7.82
CA LEU A 193 -5.77 7.82 8.68
C LEU A 193 -7.03 7.26 8.00
N GLU A 194 -7.89 8.11 7.47
CA GLU A 194 -9.12 7.70 6.77
C GLU A 194 -8.83 6.81 5.57
N THR A 195 -7.80 7.14 4.80
CA THR A 195 -7.35 6.27 3.70
C THR A 195 -6.87 4.91 4.20
N MET A 196 -6.06 4.87 5.26
CA MET A 196 -5.58 3.63 5.84
C MET A 196 -6.70 2.78 6.44
N ILE A 197 -7.72 3.41 7.05
CA ILE A 197 -8.93 2.73 7.53
C ILE A 197 -9.71 2.13 6.35
N ALA A 198 -9.88 2.87 5.26
CA ALA A 198 -10.54 2.36 4.06
C ALA A 198 -9.81 1.14 3.45
N LEU A 199 -8.49 1.09 3.61
CA LEU A 199 -7.65 -0.06 3.22
C LEU A 199 -7.61 -1.17 4.27
N GLY A 200 -8.24 -0.99 5.43
CA GLY A 200 -8.27 -1.95 6.54
C GLY A 200 -8.73 -3.36 6.18
N PRO A 201 -9.83 -3.54 5.42
CA PRO A 201 -10.27 -4.86 4.99
C PRO A 201 -9.22 -5.64 4.19
N PHE A 202 -8.48 -4.94 3.32
CA PHE A 202 -7.40 -5.54 2.51
C PHE A 202 -6.20 -5.90 3.38
N PHE A 203 -5.83 -5.04 4.33
CA PHE A 203 -4.78 -5.34 5.30
C PHE A 203 -5.16 -6.56 6.15
N ALA A 204 -6.37 -6.63 6.68
CA ALA A 204 -6.87 -7.77 7.45
C ALA A 204 -6.79 -9.08 6.65
N ALA A 205 -7.18 -9.07 5.36
CA ALA A 205 -7.07 -10.22 4.47
C ALA A 205 -5.61 -10.68 4.25
N CYS A 206 -4.63 -9.78 4.35
CA CYS A 206 -3.22 -10.11 4.21
C CYS A 206 -2.64 -10.82 5.44
N VAL A 207 -3.12 -10.48 6.64
CA VAL A 207 -2.49 -10.87 7.92
C VAL A 207 -3.29 -11.94 8.69
N GLY A 208 -4.55 -12.16 8.30
CA GLY A 208 -5.44 -13.21 8.85
C GLY A 208 -5.13 -14.55 8.36
#